data_047981ce9d75344b16dcdda7d0c4fa0c
#
_entry.id   047981ce9d75344b16dcdda7d0c4fa0c
#
_cell.length_a   1.000
_cell.length_b   1.000
_cell.length_c   1.000
_cell.angle_alpha   90.00
_cell.angle_beta   90.00
_cell.angle_gamma   90.00
#
_symmetry.space_group_name_H-M   'P 1'
#
loop_
_entity.id
_entity.type
_entity.pdbx_description
1 polymer ?
#
loop_
_entity_poly.entity_id
_entity_poly.type
_entity_poly.pdbx_seq_one_letter_code
_entity_poly.pdbx_strand_id
1 'polypeptide(L)'
;MSTPLIEARNVTKTFGGGLFDKSRTVALEDFSFKIDADNPSVTSIVGESGSGKTTLARLLLGLVAPTEGEVLYNGKNLENLSSRDRKQFLRDVQVIFQDPFEVYNPFYRIDHVLDTPIRNFGLAKTEKERKDLINEALEAVGIRPEEILGRFPHELSGGQRQRIMVARSLLLRPKLIIADEPVSMVDASLRATILGSLLRLNREFGISLIYITHDLTTAFQVSEDIMVFYRGSLAEAGDVDQVVRNPEHPYTRLLVGSIPLPDPDMPWEGERAIGRPAGELGEVGEKFCKFTDRCPFAMPMCVQSDPPLYHTHENRVSSCFLYRESPTIPMTEMTSIFRSSNRQGPVQDNVSFDALDAELEVSTESSSSASSNDD
;
A
#
# COMPACT_ATOMS: atom_id res chain seq x y z
N MET A 1 17.85 -15.45 12.50
CA MET A 1 16.81 -14.68 11.80
C MET A 1 16.01 -13.94 12.85
N SER A 2 15.84 -12.62 12.73
CA SER A 2 15.00 -11.83 13.61
C SER A 2 13.54 -12.24 13.45
N THR A 3 12.74 -12.11 14.50
CA THR A 3 11.30 -12.36 14.42
C THR A 3 10.66 -11.20 13.65
N PRO A 4 9.85 -11.47 12.59
CA PRO A 4 9.16 -10.43 11.85
C PRO A 4 8.28 -9.55 12.75
N LEU A 5 8.21 -8.26 12.47
CA LEU A 5 7.30 -7.34 13.17
C LEU A 5 5.85 -7.74 12.93
N ILE A 6 5.49 -7.96 11.66
CA ILE A 6 4.19 -8.45 11.21
C ILE A 6 4.40 -9.60 10.22
N GLU A 7 3.61 -10.65 10.39
CA GLU A 7 3.59 -11.78 9.47
C GLU A 7 2.15 -12.24 9.24
N ALA A 8 1.72 -12.28 7.99
CA ALA A 8 0.54 -13.02 7.54
C ALA A 8 1.01 -14.40 7.09
N ARG A 9 0.43 -15.48 7.60
CA ARG A 9 0.83 -16.86 7.33
C ARG A 9 -0.37 -17.65 6.83
N ASN A 10 -0.33 -18.02 5.53
CA ASN A 10 -1.39 -18.76 4.82
C ASN A 10 -2.79 -18.20 5.06
N VAL A 11 -2.91 -16.88 4.99
CA VAL A 11 -4.14 -16.17 5.34
C VAL A 11 -5.16 -16.25 4.22
N THR A 12 -6.33 -16.78 4.55
CA THR A 12 -7.53 -16.73 3.71
C THR A 12 -8.62 -15.93 4.41
N LYS A 13 -9.30 -15.05 3.67
CA LYS A 13 -10.47 -14.33 4.16
C LYS A 13 -11.64 -14.46 3.23
N THR A 14 -12.71 -15.05 3.77
CA THR A 14 -13.99 -15.20 3.09
C THR A 14 -15.06 -14.38 3.81
N PHE A 15 -15.89 -13.66 3.06
CA PHE A 15 -17.08 -12.97 3.54
C PHE A 15 -18.35 -13.67 3.03
N GLY A 16 -19.46 -13.53 3.77
CA GLY A 16 -20.72 -14.19 3.45
C GLY A 16 -20.79 -15.62 3.99
N GLY A 17 -21.77 -16.41 3.53
CA GLY A 17 -21.96 -17.80 3.97
C GLY A 17 -22.72 -17.93 5.29
N GLY A 18 -23.48 -16.90 5.72
CA GLY A 18 -24.38 -16.98 6.88
C GLY A 18 -25.63 -17.84 6.59
N LEU A 19 -26.42 -18.13 7.64
CA LEU A 19 -27.62 -18.98 7.55
C LEU A 19 -28.63 -18.55 6.47
N PHE A 20 -28.62 -17.27 6.07
CA PHE A 20 -29.54 -16.68 5.09
C PHE A 20 -28.85 -16.18 3.81
N ASP A 21 -27.52 -16.12 3.78
CA ASP A 21 -26.74 -15.66 2.62
C ASP A 21 -25.83 -16.80 2.13
N LYS A 22 -26.16 -17.38 0.98
CA LYS A 22 -25.38 -18.46 0.36
C LYS A 22 -24.20 -17.94 -0.47
N SER A 23 -24.11 -16.63 -0.69
CA SER A 23 -22.99 -16.07 -1.43
C SER A 23 -21.73 -16.07 -0.56
N ARG A 24 -20.68 -16.71 -1.07
CA ARG A 24 -19.34 -16.69 -0.46
C ARG A 24 -18.43 -15.91 -1.38
N THR A 25 -17.80 -14.86 -0.84
CA THR A 25 -16.79 -14.07 -1.56
C THR A 25 -15.44 -14.27 -0.89
N VAL A 26 -14.51 -14.90 -1.60
CA VAL A 26 -13.12 -15.02 -1.17
C VAL A 26 -12.43 -13.70 -1.48
N ALA A 27 -12.13 -12.91 -0.45
CA ALA A 27 -11.51 -11.61 -0.57
C ALA A 27 -9.98 -11.68 -0.57
N LEU A 28 -9.41 -12.73 0.03
CA LEU A 28 -7.99 -13.05 0.04
C LEU A 28 -7.84 -14.56 0.15
N GLU A 29 -6.95 -15.16 -0.63
CA GLU A 29 -6.76 -16.61 -0.69
C GLU A 29 -5.29 -16.98 -0.50
N ASP A 30 -5.03 -17.84 0.50
CA ASP A 30 -3.73 -18.46 0.81
C ASP A 30 -2.52 -17.53 0.69
N PHE A 31 -2.60 -16.37 1.31
CA PHE A 31 -1.58 -15.33 1.19
C PHE A 31 -0.63 -15.33 2.39
N SER A 32 0.67 -15.24 2.10
CA SER A 32 1.71 -15.08 3.14
C SER A 32 2.62 -13.90 2.80
N PHE A 33 2.93 -13.12 3.85
CA PHE A 33 3.73 -11.91 3.75
C PHE A 33 4.34 -11.56 5.11
N LYS A 34 5.54 -11.01 5.14
CA LYS A 34 6.18 -10.58 6.37
C LYS A 34 6.91 -9.25 6.20
N ILE A 35 6.98 -8.49 7.29
CA ILE A 35 7.77 -7.26 7.40
C ILE A 35 8.66 -7.37 8.63
N ASP A 36 9.94 -7.10 8.43
CA ASP A 36 10.93 -7.06 9.51
C ASP A 36 11.01 -5.65 10.10
N ALA A 37 11.20 -5.57 11.44
CA ALA A 37 11.37 -4.28 12.12
C ALA A 37 12.74 -3.65 11.88
N ASP A 38 13.76 -4.50 11.67
CA ASP A 38 15.17 -4.09 11.62
C ASP A 38 15.61 -3.66 10.20
N ASN A 39 14.74 -3.89 9.19
CA ASN A 39 15.00 -3.53 7.81
C ASN A 39 13.81 -2.74 7.23
N PRO A 40 13.76 -1.41 7.50
CA PRO A 40 12.68 -0.57 7.04
C PRO A 40 12.56 -0.56 5.52
N SER A 41 11.37 -0.79 4.99
CA SER A 41 11.09 -0.90 3.56
C SER A 41 9.79 -0.22 3.17
N VAL A 42 9.66 0.12 1.89
CA VAL A 42 8.41 0.59 1.31
C VAL A 42 7.92 -0.44 0.30
N THR A 43 6.83 -1.12 0.63
CA THR A 43 6.20 -2.12 -0.23
C THR A 43 4.84 -1.63 -0.68
N SER A 44 4.62 -1.54 -2.00
CA SER A 44 3.31 -1.21 -2.55
C SER A 44 2.44 -2.44 -2.77
N ILE A 45 1.13 -2.28 -2.54
CA ILE A 45 0.10 -3.26 -2.87
C ILE A 45 -0.85 -2.61 -3.86
N VAL A 46 -0.88 -3.12 -5.09
CA VAL A 46 -1.66 -2.53 -6.18
C VAL A 46 -2.65 -3.53 -6.78
N GLY A 47 -3.64 -3.01 -7.50
CA GLY A 47 -4.65 -3.79 -8.20
C GLY A 47 -5.99 -3.07 -8.31
N GLU A 48 -6.90 -3.60 -9.11
CA GLU A 48 -8.25 -3.05 -9.30
C GLU A 48 -9.04 -2.98 -7.98
N SER A 49 -10.10 -2.16 -7.97
CA SER A 49 -11.06 -2.13 -6.84
C SER A 49 -11.64 -3.52 -6.61
N GLY A 50 -11.73 -3.94 -5.35
CA GLY A 50 -12.19 -5.29 -4.99
C GLY A 50 -11.13 -6.39 -5.13
N SER A 51 -9.88 -6.10 -5.44
CA SER A 51 -8.82 -7.12 -5.53
C SER A 51 -8.34 -7.68 -4.19
N GLY A 52 -8.83 -7.18 -3.04
CA GLY A 52 -8.51 -7.69 -1.70
C GLY A 52 -7.55 -6.82 -0.88
N LYS A 53 -7.00 -5.72 -1.43
CA LYS A 53 -6.01 -4.84 -0.79
C LYS A 53 -6.44 -4.31 0.58
N THR A 54 -7.61 -3.67 0.65
CA THR A 54 -8.16 -3.15 1.92
C THR A 54 -8.48 -4.27 2.91
N THR A 55 -8.86 -5.46 2.41
CA THR A 55 -9.05 -6.63 3.27
C THR A 55 -7.74 -7.07 3.91
N LEU A 56 -6.65 -7.11 3.12
CA LEU A 56 -5.32 -7.39 3.64
C LEU A 56 -4.88 -6.35 4.68
N ALA A 57 -5.07 -5.05 4.40
CA ALA A 57 -4.79 -4.00 5.38
C ALA A 57 -5.54 -4.24 6.71
N ARG A 58 -6.83 -4.54 6.64
CA ARG A 58 -7.67 -4.79 7.83
C ARG A 58 -7.24 -6.04 8.61
N LEU A 59 -6.78 -7.08 7.92
CA LEU A 59 -6.21 -8.28 8.54
C LEU A 59 -4.91 -7.95 9.29
N LEU A 60 -3.97 -7.24 8.64
CA LEU A 60 -2.69 -6.84 9.24
C LEU A 60 -2.88 -5.87 10.42
N LEU A 61 -3.92 -5.06 10.42
CA LEU A 61 -4.32 -4.17 11.53
C LEU A 61 -5.09 -4.90 12.64
N GLY A 62 -5.43 -6.17 12.46
CA GLY A 62 -6.25 -6.93 13.40
C GLY A 62 -7.66 -6.36 13.57
N LEU A 63 -8.19 -5.67 12.54
CA LEU A 63 -9.56 -5.14 12.48
C LEU A 63 -10.56 -6.22 12.06
N VAL A 64 -10.09 -7.22 11.33
CA VAL A 64 -10.85 -8.44 10.97
C VAL A 64 -9.97 -9.65 11.20
N ALA A 65 -10.59 -10.76 11.65
CA ALA A 65 -9.91 -12.03 11.80
C ALA A 65 -9.82 -12.75 10.45
N PRO A 66 -8.77 -13.53 10.17
CA PRO A 66 -8.71 -14.43 9.03
C PRO A 66 -9.75 -15.54 9.16
N THR A 67 -10.17 -16.12 8.03
CA THR A 67 -11.01 -17.33 8.03
C THR A 67 -10.14 -18.58 8.19
N GLU A 68 -8.95 -18.57 7.59
CA GLU A 68 -7.91 -19.59 7.71
C GLU A 68 -6.54 -18.91 7.80
N GLY A 69 -5.57 -19.60 8.37
CA GLY A 69 -4.24 -19.04 8.64
C GLY A 69 -4.21 -18.13 9.85
N GLU A 70 -3.18 -17.33 9.98
CA GLU A 70 -2.98 -16.45 11.14
C GLU A 70 -2.20 -15.19 10.77
N VAL A 71 -2.43 -14.11 11.53
CA VAL A 71 -1.61 -12.90 11.49
C VAL A 71 -0.87 -12.78 12.82
N LEU A 72 0.44 -12.63 12.72
CA LEU A 72 1.34 -12.60 13.87
C LEU A 72 1.97 -11.22 14.02
N TYR A 73 2.09 -10.77 15.27
CA TYR A 73 2.87 -9.61 15.67
C TYR A 73 4.01 -10.07 16.60
N ASN A 74 5.26 -9.84 16.20
CA ASN A 74 6.43 -10.35 16.91
C ASN A 74 6.29 -11.86 17.26
N GLY A 75 5.81 -12.66 16.31
CA GLY A 75 5.60 -14.11 16.47
C GLY A 75 4.40 -14.53 17.32
N LYS A 76 3.58 -13.58 17.80
CA LYS A 76 2.36 -13.86 18.58
C LYS A 76 1.12 -13.59 17.74
N ASN A 77 0.14 -14.51 17.75
CA ASN A 77 -1.12 -14.34 17.02
C ASN A 77 -1.88 -13.09 17.52
N LEU A 78 -2.30 -12.21 16.57
CA LEU A 78 -3.00 -10.96 16.87
C LEU A 78 -4.30 -11.15 17.65
N GLU A 79 -5.00 -12.26 17.44
CA GLU A 79 -6.27 -12.55 18.12
C GLU A 79 -6.06 -12.84 19.62
N ASN A 80 -4.87 -13.34 19.99
CA ASN A 80 -4.54 -13.81 21.33
C ASN A 80 -3.53 -12.92 22.07
N LEU A 81 -3.35 -11.67 21.64
CA LEU A 81 -2.44 -10.75 22.30
C LEU A 81 -2.90 -10.40 23.73
N SER A 82 -1.98 -10.41 24.67
CA SER A 82 -2.20 -9.82 25.99
C SER A 82 -2.53 -8.32 25.88
N SER A 83 -3.18 -7.73 26.88
CA SER A 83 -3.48 -6.30 26.91
C SER A 83 -2.21 -5.44 26.74
N ARG A 84 -1.09 -5.88 27.30
CA ARG A 84 0.22 -5.22 27.16
C ARG A 84 0.73 -5.33 25.73
N ASP A 85 0.74 -6.51 25.13
CA ASP A 85 1.19 -6.73 23.75
C ASP A 85 0.27 -6.01 22.75
N ARG A 86 -1.05 -6.00 23.02
CA ARG A 86 -2.02 -5.25 22.20
C ARG A 86 -1.76 -3.74 22.23
N LYS A 87 -1.45 -3.18 23.40
CA LYS A 87 -1.08 -1.76 23.50
C LYS A 87 0.22 -1.47 22.74
N GLN A 88 1.21 -2.36 22.81
CA GLN A 88 2.46 -2.21 22.06
C GLN A 88 2.23 -2.33 20.56
N PHE A 89 1.42 -3.30 20.10
CA PHE A 89 1.03 -3.44 18.71
C PHE A 89 0.39 -2.15 18.17
N LEU A 90 -0.56 -1.57 18.91
CA LEU A 90 -1.22 -0.31 18.53
C LEU A 90 -0.27 0.89 18.52
N ARG A 91 0.89 0.81 19.18
CA ARG A 91 1.94 1.81 19.10
C ARG A 91 2.83 1.59 17.89
N ASP A 92 3.24 0.35 17.65
CA ASP A 92 4.22 -0.02 16.61
C ASP A 92 3.62 -0.04 15.22
N VAL A 93 2.31 -0.30 15.09
CA VAL A 93 1.59 -0.40 13.81
C VAL A 93 0.50 0.65 13.74
N GLN A 94 0.64 1.58 12.80
CA GLN A 94 -0.30 2.67 12.58
C GLN A 94 -0.95 2.60 11.20
N VAL A 95 -2.05 3.32 11.02
CA VAL A 95 -2.78 3.36 9.76
C VAL A 95 -3.09 4.79 9.32
N ILE A 96 -3.00 5.02 8.02
CA ILE A 96 -3.50 6.20 7.33
C ILE A 96 -4.62 5.73 6.43
N PHE A 97 -5.86 6.13 6.74
CA PHE A 97 -7.05 5.73 5.99
C PHE A 97 -7.24 6.56 4.72
N GLN A 98 -7.98 5.99 3.77
CA GLN A 98 -8.31 6.59 2.49
C GLN A 98 -9.11 7.89 2.64
N ASP A 99 -10.17 7.87 3.48
CA ASP A 99 -11.05 9.02 3.66
C ASP A 99 -10.69 9.81 4.93
N PRO A 100 -10.08 11.01 4.75
CA PRO A 100 -9.78 11.87 5.89
C PRO A 100 -11.02 12.51 6.51
N PHE A 101 -12.19 12.44 5.88
CA PHE A 101 -13.42 13.02 6.42
C PHE A 101 -14.09 12.09 7.44
N GLU A 102 -14.02 10.77 7.24
CA GLU A 102 -14.63 9.80 8.14
C GLU A 102 -13.85 9.61 9.46
N VAL A 103 -12.56 9.95 9.47
CA VAL A 103 -11.67 9.73 10.63
C VAL A 103 -11.91 10.77 11.74
N TYR A 104 -12.38 11.97 11.38
CA TYR A 104 -12.55 13.06 12.33
C TYR A 104 -13.97 13.16 12.83
N ASN A 105 -14.13 13.19 14.16
CA ASN A 105 -15.41 13.60 14.75
C ASN A 105 -15.58 15.12 14.59
N PRO A 106 -16.60 15.62 13.87
CA PRO A 106 -16.76 17.04 13.55
C PRO A 106 -17.03 17.91 14.79
N PHE A 107 -17.40 17.33 15.91
CA PHE A 107 -17.68 18.05 17.16
C PHE A 107 -16.43 18.35 18.00
N TYR A 108 -15.28 17.75 17.64
CA TYR A 108 -14.01 17.99 18.33
C TYR A 108 -13.07 18.81 17.47
N ARG A 109 -12.28 19.67 18.13
CA ARG A 109 -11.18 20.37 17.46
C ARG A 109 -10.05 19.40 17.12
N ILE A 110 -9.21 19.81 16.20
CA ILE A 110 -8.04 19.03 15.74
C ILE A 110 -7.08 18.68 16.88
N ASP A 111 -6.93 19.58 17.84
CA ASP A 111 -6.15 19.34 19.06
C ASP A 111 -6.51 18.01 19.72
N HIS A 112 -7.81 17.67 19.77
CA HIS A 112 -8.28 16.43 20.40
C HIS A 112 -7.73 15.18 19.71
N VAL A 113 -7.59 15.21 18.35
CA VAL A 113 -7.08 14.09 17.57
C VAL A 113 -5.60 13.85 17.85
N LEU A 114 -4.83 14.93 18.05
CA LEU A 114 -3.39 14.87 18.35
C LEU A 114 -3.15 14.57 19.83
N ASP A 115 -3.98 15.12 20.74
CA ASP A 115 -3.87 14.88 22.17
C ASP A 115 -4.20 13.44 22.60
N THR A 116 -5.17 12.83 21.96
CA THR A 116 -5.68 11.51 22.35
C THR A 116 -4.58 10.44 22.37
N PRO A 117 -3.74 10.25 21.33
CA PRO A 117 -2.63 9.29 21.39
C PRO A 117 -1.61 9.65 22.47
N ILE A 118 -1.28 10.94 22.66
CA ILE A 118 -0.33 11.37 23.70
C ILE A 118 -0.80 10.94 25.08
N ARG A 119 -2.06 11.17 25.39
CA ARG A 119 -2.65 10.79 26.70
C ARG A 119 -2.76 9.28 26.86
N ASN A 120 -3.25 8.56 25.85
CA ASN A 120 -3.51 7.12 25.94
C ASN A 120 -2.21 6.31 26.09
N PHE A 121 -1.12 6.80 25.51
CA PHE A 121 0.19 6.14 25.56
C PHE A 121 1.14 6.78 26.58
N GLY A 122 0.74 7.89 27.23
CA GLY A 122 1.54 8.57 28.24
C GLY A 122 2.84 9.14 27.70
N LEU A 123 2.81 9.76 26.51
CA LEU A 123 4.01 10.22 25.79
C LEU A 123 4.57 11.52 26.38
N ALA A 124 3.77 12.31 27.08
CA ALA A 124 4.17 13.56 27.73
C ALA A 124 3.69 13.59 29.18
N LYS A 125 4.50 14.18 30.05
CA LYS A 125 4.20 14.39 31.48
C LYS A 125 3.73 15.83 31.77
N THR A 126 4.14 16.78 30.95
CA THR A 126 3.85 18.20 31.10
C THR A 126 3.13 18.74 29.87
N GLU A 127 2.41 19.87 30.05
CA GLU A 127 1.75 20.59 28.97
C GLU A 127 2.75 21.08 27.90
N LYS A 128 3.95 21.45 28.35
CA LYS A 128 5.01 21.88 27.43
C LYS A 128 5.47 20.71 26.54
N GLU A 129 5.83 19.56 27.14
CA GLU A 129 6.20 18.37 26.38
C GLU A 129 5.14 17.94 25.38
N ARG A 130 3.86 18.04 25.76
CA ARG A 130 2.73 17.75 24.88
C ARG A 130 2.70 18.66 23.67
N LYS A 131 2.84 19.98 23.89
CA LYS A 131 2.86 20.97 22.79
C LYS A 131 4.08 20.76 21.88
N ASP A 132 5.23 20.51 22.45
CA ASP A 132 6.46 20.27 21.69
C ASP A 132 6.30 19.06 20.78
N LEU A 133 5.75 17.92 21.28
CA LEU A 133 5.46 16.73 20.47
C LEU A 133 4.47 16.99 19.33
N ILE A 134 3.40 17.77 19.60
CA ILE A 134 2.41 18.12 18.57
C ILE A 134 3.04 18.98 17.49
N ASN A 135 3.82 19.99 17.88
CA ASN A 135 4.48 20.88 16.95
C ASN A 135 5.47 20.11 16.06
N GLU A 136 6.34 19.29 16.67
CA GLU A 136 7.30 18.42 15.94
C GLU A 136 6.58 17.54 14.90
N ALA A 137 5.46 16.90 15.30
CA ALA A 137 4.71 16.03 14.40
C ALA A 137 4.04 16.80 13.25
N LEU A 138 3.51 18.01 13.50
CA LEU A 138 2.90 18.85 12.47
C LEU A 138 3.95 19.41 11.50
N GLU A 139 5.09 19.88 12.02
CA GLU A 139 6.20 20.38 11.21
C GLU A 139 6.82 19.29 10.31
N ALA A 140 6.90 18.04 10.81
CA ALA A 140 7.39 16.90 10.03
C ALA A 140 6.55 16.62 8.77
N VAL A 141 5.28 17.06 8.75
CA VAL A 141 4.38 16.92 7.60
C VAL A 141 4.15 18.27 6.86
N GLY A 142 4.98 19.27 7.14
CA GLY A 142 4.91 20.59 6.50
C GLY A 142 3.66 21.40 6.87
N ILE A 143 3.17 21.27 8.09
CA ILE A 143 2.05 22.06 8.64
C ILE A 143 2.55 22.98 9.76
N ARG A 144 2.18 24.25 9.69
CA ARG A 144 2.43 25.19 10.78
C ARG A 144 1.37 24.99 11.87
N PRO A 145 1.76 24.75 13.12
CA PRO A 145 0.81 24.51 14.23
C PRO A 145 -0.27 25.60 14.37
N GLU A 146 0.11 26.88 14.20
CA GLU A 146 -0.77 28.05 14.34
C GLU A 146 -1.91 28.07 13.31
N GLU A 147 -1.71 27.42 12.16
CA GLU A 147 -2.71 27.36 11.09
C GLU A 147 -3.79 26.33 11.37
N ILE A 148 -3.54 25.36 12.27
CA ILE A 148 -4.36 24.16 12.44
C ILE A 148 -4.94 24.03 13.83
N LEU A 149 -4.14 24.33 14.87
CA LEU A 149 -4.57 24.15 16.24
C LEU A 149 -5.74 25.10 16.58
N GLY A 150 -6.70 24.61 17.34
CA GLY A 150 -7.92 25.32 17.67
C GLY A 150 -9.02 25.25 16.62
N ARG A 151 -8.76 24.78 15.39
CA ARG A 151 -9.77 24.65 14.33
C ARG A 151 -10.55 23.34 14.42
N PHE A 152 -11.72 23.34 13.82
CA PHE A 152 -12.53 22.16 13.61
C PHE A 152 -12.18 21.48 12.26
N PRO A 153 -12.45 20.17 12.10
CA PRO A 153 -12.16 19.46 10.85
C PRO A 153 -12.79 20.11 9.62
N HIS A 154 -14.00 20.64 9.69
CA HIS A 154 -14.68 21.27 8.56
C HIS A 154 -14.07 22.61 8.10
N GLU A 155 -13.19 23.21 8.91
CA GLU A 155 -12.45 24.44 8.57
C GLU A 155 -11.14 24.16 7.83
N LEU A 156 -10.83 22.89 7.54
CA LEU A 156 -9.58 22.43 6.93
C LEU A 156 -9.81 21.83 5.56
N SER A 157 -8.82 22.00 4.66
CA SER A 157 -8.81 21.31 3.36
C SER A 157 -8.61 19.80 3.53
N GLY A 158 -8.97 19.01 2.49
CA GLY A 158 -8.74 17.57 2.46
C GLY A 158 -7.26 17.22 2.68
N GLY A 159 -6.35 17.92 1.99
CA GLY A 159 -4.90 17.71 2.13
C GLY A 159 -4.36 18.08 3.51
N GLN A 160 -4.91 19.13 4.17
CA GLN A 160 -4.54 19.44 5.56
C GLN A 160 -4.96 18.31 6.50
N ARG A 161 -6.19 17.81 6.37
CA ARG A 161 -6.69 16.68 7.18
C ARG A 161 -5.86 15.44 6.97
N GLN A 162 -5.49 15.13 5.71
CA GLN A 162 -4.66 13.97 5.38
C GLN A 162 -3.29 14.08 6.06
N ARG A 163 -2.61 15.23 5.94
CA ARG A 163 -1.32 15.45 6.60
C ARG A 163 -1.41 15.41 8.12
N ILE A 164 -2.51 15.85 8.72
CA ILE A 164 -2.72 15.72 10.17
C ILE A 164 -2.87 14.24 10.57
N MET A 165 -3.49 13.38 9.75
CA MET A 165 -3.51 11.93 10.01
C MET A 165 -2.09 11.33 10.00
N VAL A 166 -1.25 11.77 9.06
CA VAL A 166 0.17 11.38 9.04
C VAL A 166 0.86 11.86 10.33
N ALA A 167 0.72 13.14 10.69
CA ALA A 167 1.28 13.70 11.92
C ALA A 167 0.83 12.95 13.17
N ARG A 168 -0.46 12.62 13.26
CA ARG A 168 -1.01 11.80 14.36
C ARG A 168 -0.33 10.45 14.48
N SER A 169 -0.08 9.77 13.37
CA SER A 169 0.59 8.46 13.38
C SER A 169 2.03 8.57 13.88
N LEU A 170 2.73 9.66 13.54
CA LEU A 170 4.11 9.93 13.96
C LEU A 170 4.29 10.13 15.46
N LEU A 171 3.29 10.69 16.16
CA LEU A 171 3.33 10.89 17.61
C LEU A 171 3.71 9.62 18.38
N LEU A 172 3.33 8.44 17.85
CA LEU A 172 3.60 7.15 18.46
C LEU A 172 4.98 6.58 18.09
N ARG A 173 5.70 7.20 17.15
CA ARG A 173 6.96 6.69 16.57
C ARG A 173 6.80 5.23 16.16
N PRO A 174 5.91 4.93 15.22
CA PRO A 174 5.59 3.57 14.82
C PRO A 174 6.78 2.91 14.10
N LYS A 175 6.74 1.59 14.00
CA LYS A 175 7.68 0.80 13.19
C LYS A 175 7.11 0.50 11.80
N LEU A 176 5.78 0.48 11.69
CA LEU A 176 5.05 0.22 10.45
C LEU A 176 3.87 1.18 10.31
N ILE A 177 3.71 1.74 9.12
CA ILE A 177 2.50 2.47 8.72
C ILE A 177 1.88 1.75 7.53
N ILE A 178 0.57 1.44 7.64
CA ILE A 178 -0.24 0.94 6.54
C ILE A 178 -1.05 2.11 6.00
N ALA A 179 -0.72 2.56 4.79
CA ALA A 179 -1.37 3.69 4.14
C ALA A 179 -2.31 3.16 3.05
N ASP A 180 -3.62 3.18 3.32
CA ASP A 180 -4.66 2.72 2.38
C ASP A 180 -5.16 3.89 1.56
N GLU A 181 -4.76 3.97 0.30
CA GLU A 181 -5.05 5.02 -0.68
C GLU A 181 -4.86 6.46 -0.15
N PRO A 182 -3.71 6.80 0.46
CA PRO A 182 -3.54 8.03 1.23
C PRO A 182 -3.60 9.31 0.40
N VAL A 183 -3.57 9.23 -0.93
CA VAL A 183 -3.58 10.38 -1.84
C VAL A 183 -4.77 10.40 -2.80
N SER A 184 -5.72 9.46 -2.69
CA SER A 184 -6.85 9.34 -3.63
C SER A 184 -7.83 10.52 -3.55
N MET A 185 -7.97 11.13 -2.36
CA MET A 185 -8.92 12.23 -2.09
C MET A 185 -8.27 13.61 -2.08
N VAL A 186 -7.06 13.75 -2.63
CA VAL A 186 -6.33 15.02 -2.65
C VAL A 186 -5.96 15.45 -4.06
N ASP A 187 -5.85 16.76 -4.25
CA ASP A 187 -5.46 17.37 -5.52
C ASP A 187 -4.05 16.95 -5.95
N ALA A 188 -3.80 16.94 -7.25
CA ALA A 188 -2.53 16.49 -7.84
C ALA A 188 -1.30 17.22 -7.24
N SER A 189 -1.39 18.54 -7.01
CA SER A 189 -0.34 19.34 -6.42
C SER A 189 0.01 18.95 -4.98
N LEU A 190 -0.95 18.44 -4.23
CA LEU A 190 -0.76 17.98 -2.85
C LEU A 190 -0.31 16.53 -2.75
N ARG A 191 -0.53 15.71 -3.82
CA ARG A 191 -0.08 14.30 -3.85
C ARG A 191 1.42 14.20 -3.65
N ALA A 192 2.20 14.95 -4.42
CA ALA A 192 3.66 14.94 -4.32
C ALA A 192 4.14 15.27 -2.90
N THR A 193 3.52 16.26 -2.25
CA THR A 193 3.86 16.65 -0.87
C THR A 193 3.57 15.53 0.13
N ILE A 194 2.43 14.83 0.01
CA ILE A 194 2.06 13.72 0.90
C ILE A 194 2.99 12.52 0.66
N LEU A 195 3.25 12.16 -0.61
CA LEU A 195 4.15 11.08 -0.96
C LEU A 195 5.58 11.37 -0.47
N GLY A 196 6.08 12.60 -0.66
CA GLY A 196 7.35 13.05 -0.11
C GLY A 196 7.42 12.92 1.41
N SER A 197 6.34 13.29 2.12
CA SER A 197 6.26 13.12 3.57
C SER A 197 6.32 11.63 3.97
N LEU A 198 5.62 10.74 3.27
CA LEU A 198 5.65 9.30 3.54
C LEU A 198 7.06 8.71 3.32
N LEU A 199 7.74 9.10 2.24
CA LEU A 199 9.12 8.67 1.97
C LEU A 199 10.10 9.17 3.03
N ARG A 200 9.94 10.40 3.51
CA ARG A 200 10.73 10.93 4.62
C ARG A 200 10.57 10.09 5.89
N LEU A 201 9.35 9.59 6.19
CA LEU A 201 9.12 8.71 7.32
C LEU A 201 9.95 7.43 7.25
N ASN A 202 10.05 6.84 6.09
CA ASN A 202 10.90 5.66 5.90
C ASN A 202 12.40 6.01 6.02
N ARG A 203 12.86 7.04 5.31
CA ARG A 203 14.29 7.38 5.21
C ARG A 203 14.87 7.99 6.47
N GLU A 204 14.17 8.96 7.07
CA GLU A 204 14.67 9.72 8.23
C GLU A 204 14.33 9.04 9.57
N PHE A 205 13.18 8.36 9.64
CA PHE A 205 12.68 7.77 10.90
C PHE A 205 12.77 6.24 10.93
N GLY A 206 13.17 5.59 9.83
CA GLY A 206 13.29 4.14 9.76
C GLY A 206 11.95 3.41 9.92
N ILE A 207 10.85 3.99 9.40
CA ILE A 207 9.51 3.43 9.48
C ILE A 207 9.22 2.63 8.20
N SER A 208 8.82 1.36 8.33
CA SER A 208 8.34 0.59 7.19
C SER A 208 6.97 1.09 6.72
N LEU A 209 6.74 1.04 5.40
CA LEU A 209 5.47 1.45 4.80
C LEU A 209 4.87 0.31 3.97
N ILE A 210 3.59 0.01 4.19
CA ILE A 210 2.74 -0.69 3.24
C ILE A 210 1.89 0.38 2.56
N TYR A 211 2.15 0.63 1.28
CA TYR A 211 1.44 1.63 0.48
C TYR A 211 0.43 0.96 -0.42
N ILE A 212 -0.85 1.10 -0.10
CA ILE A 212 -1.95 0.49 -0.86
C ILE A 212 -2.54 1.53 -1.81
N THR A 213 -2.60 1.20 -3.10
CA THR A 213 -3.17 2.10 -4.11
C THR A 213 -3.70 1.31 -5.32
N HIS A 214 -4.55 1.93 -6.12
CA HIS A 214 -4.88 1.48 -7.46
C HIS A 214 -4.07 2.20 -8.56
N ASP A 215 -3.29 3.23 -8.18
CA ASP A 215 -2.47 4.04 -9.07
C ASP A 215 -1.02 3.53 -9.07
N LEU A 216 -0.65 2.84 -10.15
CA LEU A 216 0.70 2.32 -10.36
C LEU A 216 1.76 3.42 -10.43
N THR A 217 1.39 4.61 -10.91
CA THR A 217 2.34 5.74 -11.03
C THR A 217 2.84 6.16 -9.66
N THR A 218 1.92 6.33 -8.71
CA THR A 218 2.28 6.68 -7.33
C THR A 218 3.01 5.54 -6.62
N ALA A 219 2.62 4.28 -6.88
CA ALA A 219 3.31 3.11 -6.33
C ALA A 219 4.77 3.05 -6.82
N PHE A 220 5.01 3.28 -8.12
CA PHE A 220 6.34 3.31 -8.71
C PHE A 220 7.24 4.40 -8.11
N GLN A 221 6.67 5.56 -7.78
CA GLN A 221 7.42 6.69 -7.21
C GLN A 221 7.89 6.44 -5.77
N VAL A 222 7.14 5.67 -4.97
CA VAL A 222 7.39 5.59 -3.52
C VAL A 222 7.95 4.25 -3.05
N SER A 223 7.80 3.16 -3.80
CA SER A 223 8.13 1.83 -3.32
C SER A 223 9.39 1.24 -3.95
N GLU A 224 9.98 0.32 -3.22
CA GLU A 224 11.11 -0.52 -3.65
C GLU A 224 10.59 -1.83 -4.22
N ASP A 225 9.60 -2.39 -3.55
CA ASP A 225 8.96 -3.66 -3.90
C ASP A 225 7.46 -3.45 -4.12
N ILE A 226 6.87 -4.22 -5.02
CA ILE A 226 5.45 -4.14 -5.37
C ILE A 226 4.81 -5.52 -5.38
N MET A 227 3.56 -5.59 -4.95
CA MET A 227 2.68 -6.75 -5.06
C MET A 227 1.43 -6.39 -5.84
N VAL A 228 1.15 -7.11 -6.91
CA VAL A 228 -0.02 -6.91 -7.79
C VAL A 228 -1.08 -7.93 -7.45
N PHE A 229 -2.24 -7.47 -7.00
CA PHE A 229 -3.36 -8.31 -6.57
C PHE A 229 -4.50 -8.32 -7.59
N TYR A 230 -5.03 -9.50 -7.86
CA TYR A 230 -6.22 -9.70 -8.67
C TYR A 230 -7.20 -10.66 -8.00
N ARG A 231 -8.42 -10.19 -7.74
CA ARG A 231 -9.52 -10.99 -7.14
C ARG A 231 -9.09 -11.85 -5.94
N GLY A 232 -8.35 -11.25 -5.00
CA GLY A 232 -7.93 -11.91 -3.76
C GLY A 232 -6.69 -12.81 -3.88
N SER A 233 -6.05 -12.86 -5.04
CA SER A 233 -4.80 -13.63 -5.24
C SER A 233 -3.69 -12.72 -5.71
N LEU A 234 -2.45 -13.12 -5.42
CA LEU A 234 -1.25 -12.46 -5.92
C LEU A 234 -1.02 -12.86 -7.39
N ALA A 235 -0.90 -11.88 -8.27
CA ALA A 235 -0.60 -12.08 -9.69
C ALA A 235 0.91 -12.00 -9.96
N GLU A 236 1.56 -10.97 -9.43
CA GLU A 236 2.99 -10.72 -9.62
C GLU A 236 3.54 -9.94 -8.43
N ALA A 237 4.79 -10.18 -8.04
CA ALA A 237 5.47 -9.41 -7.00
C ALA A 237 6.98 -9.33 -7.24
N GLY A 238 7.61 -8.28 -6.70
CA GLY A 238 9.06 -8.11 -6.76
C GLY A 238 9.49 -6.66 -6.80
N ASP A 239 10.71 -6.44 -7.31
CA ASP A 239 11.29 -5.11 -7.52
C ASP A 239 10.36 -4.27 -8.41
N VAL A 240 10.05 -3.04 -7.96
CA VAL A 240 9.06 -2.17 -8.62
C VAL A 240 9.47 -1.82 -10.04
N ASP A 241 10.77 -1.57 -10.31
CA ASP A 241 11.27 -1.26 -11.65
C ASP A 241 11.06 -2.45 -12.60
N GLN A 242 11.32 -3.67 -12.14
CA GLN A 242 11.16 -4.88 -12.95
C GLN A 242 9.67 -5.14 -13.25
N VAL A 243 8.81 -5.07 -12.24
CA VAL A 243 7.38 -5.38 -12.39
C VAL A 243 6.66 -4.34 -13.24
N VAL A 244 6.99 -3.05 -13.09
CA VAL A 244 6.30 -1.98 -13.82
C VAL A 244 6.85 -1.80 -15.24
N ARG A 245 8.18 -1.83 -15.44
CA ARG A 245 8.78 -1.61 -16.76
C ARG A 245 8.69 -2.83 -17.68
N ASN A 246 8.73 -4.03 -17.12
CA ASN A 246 8.70 -5.27 -17.87
C ASN A 246 7.70 -6.28 -17.26
N PRO A 247 6.41 -5.96 -17.19
CA PRO A 247 5.41 -6.78 -16.53
C PRO A 247 5.32 -8.18 -17.17
N GLU A 248 5.26 -9.21 -16.35
CA GLU A 248 5.19 -10.60 -16.80
C GLU A 248 3.77 -11.14 -16.80
N HIS A 249 3.04 -10.94 -15.68
CA HIS A 249 1.67 -11.44 -15.63
C HIS A 249 0.77 -10.64 -16.60
N PRO A 250 -0.07 -11.31 -17.42
CA PRO A 250 -0.94 -10.61 -18.38
C PRO A 250 -1.86 -9.55 -17.76
N TYR A 251 -2.27 -9.73 -16.50
CA TYR A 251 -3.00 -8.72 -15.77
C TYR A 251 -2.13 -7.49 -15.44
N THR A 252 -0.88 -7.69 -15.03
CA THR A 252 0.07 -6.59 -14.76
C THR A 252 0.33 -5.79 -16.03
N ARG A 253 0.49 -6.48 -17.18
CA ARG A 253 0.62 -5.81 -18.50
C ARG A 253 -0.59 -4.95 -18.81
N LEU A 254 -1.81 -5.47 -18.58
CA LEU A 254 -3.04 -4.72 -18.78
C LEU A 254 -3.10 -3.51 -17.85
N LEU A 255 -2.71 -3.67 -16.58
CA LEU A 255 -2.75 -2.61 -15.59
C LEU A 255 -1.76 -1.48 -15.94
N VAL A 256 -0.52 -1.83 -16.33
CA VAL A 256 0.51 -0.88 -16.80
C VAL A 256 0.09 -0.20 -18.10
N GLY A 257 -0.42 -0.97 -19.09
CA GLY A 257 -0.89 -0.45 -20.37
C GLY A 257 -2.13 0.46 -20.26
N SER A 258 -2.81 0.43 -19.11
CA SER A 258 -3.96 1.33 -18.84
C SER A 258 -3.53 2.72 -18.36
N ILE A 259 -2.24 2.96 -18.11
CA ILE A 259 -1.73 4.27 -17.73
C ILE A 259 -1.63 5.14 -18.99
N PRO A 260 -2.34 6.29 -19.06
CA PRO A 260 -2.22 7.19 -20.22
C PRO A 260 -0.80 7.72 -20.32
N LEU A 261 -0.19 7.59 -21.50
CA LEU A 261 1.08 8.23 -21.79
C LEU A 261 0.85 9.74 -22.03
N PRO A 262 1.74 10.63 -21.60
CA PRO A 262 1.62 12.07 -21.79
C PRO A 262 1.96 12.51 -23.23
N ASP A 263 1.90 11.62 -24.20
CA ASP A 263 2.17 11.88 -25.61
C ASP A 263 0.86 11.87 -26.40
N PRO A 264 0.38 13.05 -26.88
CA PRO A 264 -0.86 13.16 -27.64
C PRO A 264 -0.80 12.49 -29.02
N ASP A 265 0.39 12.22 -29.56
CA ASP A 265 0.59 11.57 -30.85
C ASP A 265 0.62 10.04 -30.74
N MET A 266 0.75 9.50 -29.52
CA MET A 266 0.56 8.08 -29.26
C MET A 266 -0.91 7.79 -28.97
N PRO A 267 -1.65 7.15 -29.88
CA PRO A 267 -3.01 6.71 -29.59
C PRO A 267 -2.96 5.76 -28.40
N TRP A 268 -3.81 6.02 -27.39
CA TRP A 268 -3.99 5.12 -26.27
C TRP A 268 -4.59 3.81 -26.79
N GLU A 269 -3.74 2.90 -27.16
CA GLU A 269 -4.07 1.50 -27.40
C GLU A 269 -4.21 0.79 -26.05
N GLY A 270 -5.22 1.18 -25.28
CA GLY A 270 -5.63 0.37 -24.15
C GLY A 270 -5.94 -1.01 -24.69
N GLU A 271 -5.00 -1.96 -24.54
CA GLU A 271 -5.21 -3.35 -24.88
C GLU A 271 -6.50 -3.81 -24.18
N ARG A 272 -7.59 -3.82 -24.93
CA ARG A 272 -8.78 -4.51 -24.46
C ARG A 272 -8.39 -5.97 -24.35
N ALA A 273 -8.13 -6.44 -23.14
CA ALA A 273 -7.97 -7.86 -22.90
C ALA A 273 -9.25 -8.56 -23.33
N ILE A 274 -9.29 -8.99 -24.58
CA ILE A 274 -10.35 -9.83 -25.13
C ILE A 274 -9.92 -11.26 -24.81
N GLY A 275 -10.17 -11.66 -23.54
CA GLY A 275 -10.01 -13.04 -23.14
C GLY A 275 -11.05 -13.94 -23.81
N ARG A 276 -10.81 -15.23 -23.78
CA ARG A 276 -11.81 -16.24 -24.16
C ARG A 276 -12.59 -16.63 -22.91
N PRO A 277 -13.93 -16.83 -23.00
CA PRO A 277 -14.70 -17.36 -21.88
C PRO A 277 -14.05 -18.66 -21.35
N ALA A 278 -13.90 -18.79 -20.05
CA ALA A 278 -13.26 -19.95 -19.43
C ALA A 278 -13.88 -21.29 -19.87
N GLY A 279 -15.19 -21.32 -20.08
CA GLY A 279 -15.92 -22.50 -20.57
C GLY A 279 -15.53 -22.98 -21.97
N GLU A 280 -14.92 -22.13 -22.81
CA GLU A 280 -14.39 -22.53 -24.12
C GLU A 280 -13.03 -23.24 -24.02
N LEU A 281 -12.36 -23.12 -22.87
CA LEU A 281 -11.03 -23.70 -22.63
C LEU A 281 -11.10 -25.08 -21.97
N GLY A 282 -12.28 -25.50 -21.50
CA GLY A 282 -12.51 -26.80 -20.88
C GLY A 282 -13.32 -26.71 -19.59
N GLU A 283 -13.39 -27.83 -18.83
CA GLU A 283 -14.03 -27.86 -17.52
C GLU A 283 -13.25 -27.00 -16.52
N VAL A 284 -13.98 -26.14 -15.80
CA VAL A 284 -13.40 -25.26 -14.79
C VAL A 284 -13.19 -26.04 -13.51
N GLY A 285 -11.96 -26.13 -13.05
CA GLY A 285 -11.57 -26.76 -11.80
C GLY A 285 -12.07 -25.99 -10.56
N GLU A 286 -11.91 -26.57 -9.40
CA GLU A 286 -12.23 -25.92 -8.11
C GLU A 286 -11.32 -24.71 -7.84
N LYS A 287 -10.04 -24.84 -8.20
CA LYS A 287 -9.05 -23.75 -8.19
C LYS A 287 -8.55 -23.54 -9.60
N PHE A 288 -8.51 -22.30 -10.04
CA PHE A 288 -8.11 -21.92 -11.40
C PHE A 288 -7.53 -20.50 -11.43
N CYS A 289 -6.79 -20.17 -12.48
CA CYS A 289 -6.28 -18.82 -12.68
C CYS A 289 -7.42 -17.81 -12.79
N LYS A 290 -7.55 -16.92 -11.84
CA LYS A 290 -8.67 -15.97 -11.74
C LYS A 290 -8.72 -14.95 -12.87
N PHE A 291 -7.62 -14.75 -13.61
CA PHE A 291 -7.55 -13.85 -14.75
C PHE A 291 -7.93 -14.51 -16.08
N THR A 292 -8.23 -15.80 -16.11
CA THR A 292 -8.46 -16.59 -17.34
C THR A 292 -9.50 -15.94 -18.28
N ASP A 293 -10.62 -15.45 -17.76
CA ASP A 293 -11.69 -14.83 -18.58
C ASP A 293 -11.26 -13.59 -19.36
N ARG A 294 -10.21 -12.92 -18.91
CA ARG A 294 -9.68 -11.69 -19.51
C ARG A 294 -8.30 -11.89 -20.16
N CYS A 295 -7.70 -13.07 -20.01
CA CYS A 295 -6.34 -13.34 -20.42
C CYS A 295 -6.28 -13.68 -21.92
N PRO A 296 -5.57 -12.90 -22.76
CA PRO A 296 -5.41 -13.22 -24.18
C PRO A 296 -4.54 -14.47 -24.41
N PHE A 297 -3.77 -14.90 -23.41
CA PHE A 297 -2.87 -16.05 -23.43
C PHE A 297 -3.42 -17.26 -22.67
N ALA A 298 -4.72 -17.27 -22.34
CA ALA A 298 -5.33 -18.33 -21.57
C ALA A 298 -5.17 -19.71 -22.25
N MET A 299 -4.80 -20.70 -21.45
CA MET A 299 -4.54 -22.09 -21.85
C MET A 299 -5.50 -23.04 -21.10
N PRO A 300 -5.75 -24.27 -21.58
CA PRO A 300 -6.59 -25.23 -20.88
C PRO A 300 -6.18 -25.48 -19.42
N MET A 301 -4.88 -25.48 -19.13
CA MET A 301 -4.39 -25.63 -17.74
C MET A 301 -4.79 -24.47 -16.83
N CYS A 302 -5.02 -23.25 -17.35
CA CYS A 302 -5.42 -22.10 -16.58
C CYS A 302 -6.83 -22.22 -15.96
N VAL A 303 -7.71 -23.03 -16.56
CA VAL A 303 -9.05 -23.33 -16.03
C VAL A 303 -9.06 -24.55 -15.11
N GLN A 304 -8.03 -25.39 -15.16
CA GLN A 304 -7.97 -26.65 -14.40
C GLN A 304 -7.24 -26.50 -13.05
N SER A 305 -6.33 -25.55 -12.93
CA SER A 305 -5.54 -25.35 -11.72
C SER A 305 -5.12 -23.90 -11.53
N ASP A 306 -4.85 -23.53 -10.29
CA ASP A 306 -4.26 -22.24 -9.92
C ASP A 306 -2.75 -22.27 -10.17
N PRO A 307 -2.18 -21.26 -10.85
CA PRO A 307 -0.74 -21.21 -11.10
C PRO A 307 0.03 -21.01 -9.79
N PRO A 308 1.08 -21.80 -9.53
CA PRO A 308 1.98 -21.55 -8.40
C PRO A 308 2.79 -20.27 -8.64
N LEU A 309 3.51 -19.80 -7.61
CA LEU A 309 4.47 -18.72 -7.75
C LEU A 309 5.72 -19.21 -8.44
N TYR A 310 5.97 -18.72 -9.65
CA TYR A 310 7.19 -18.96 -10.40
C TYR A 310 8.21 -17.87 -10.12
N HIS A 311 9.41 -18.25 -9.70
CA HIS A 311 10.56 -17.38 -9.51
C HIS A 311 11.22 -17.12 -10.86
N THR A 312 10.85 -16.04 -11.51
CA THR A 312 11.23 -15.75 -12.91
C THR A 312 12.55 -15.00 -13.01
N HIS A 313 12.85 -14.13 -12.04
CA HIS A 313 14.10 -13.38 -11.92
C HIS A 313 14.50 -13.25 -10.45
N GLU A 314 15.74 -12.81 -10.19
CA GLU A 314 16.33 -12.71 -8.85
C GLU A 314 15.41 -12.05 -7.81
N ASN A 315 14.71 -10.97 -8.20
CA ASN A 315 13.83 -10.20 -7.32
C ASN A 315 12.39 -10.17 -7.84
N ARG A 316 11.90 -11.24 -8.47
CA ARG A 316 10.56 -11.27 -9.03
C ARG A 316 9.93 -12.66 -9.06
N VAL A 317 8.62 -12.68 -8.78
CA VAL A 317 7.77 -13.86 -8.95
C VAL A 317 6.51 -13.51 -9.73
N SER A 318 6.01 -14.48 -10.51
CA SER A 318 4.76 -14.35 -11.24
C SER A 318 3.90 -15.61 -11.08
N SER A 319 2.61 -15.43 -10.77
CA SER A 319 1.64 -16.52 -10.67
C SER A 319 0.98 -16.74 -12.05
N CYS A 320 1.78 -17.23 -13.03
CA CYS A 320 1.31 -17.39 -14.40
C CYS A 320 1.96 -18.59 -15.09
N PHE A 321 1.16 -19.49 -15.68
CA PHE A 321 1.63 -20.66 -16.41
C PHE A 321 2.46 -20.36 -17.68
N LEU A 322 2.53 -19.12 -18.12
CA LEU A 322 3.49 -18.73 -19.17
C LEU A 322 4.94 -18.97 -18.72
N TYR A 323 5.18 -18.99 -17.41
CA TYR A 323 6.51 -19.16 -16.80
C TYR A 323 6.70 -20.53 -16.13
N ARG A 324 5.93 -21.56 -16.56
CA ARG A 324 5.95 -22.90 -15.98
C ARG A 324 7.30 -23.64 -16.04
N GLU A 325 8.23 -23.14 -16.83
CA GLU A 325 9.61 -23.68 -16.92
C GLU A 325 10.53 -23.08 -15.84
N SER A 326 10.11 -21.98 -15.18
CA SER A 326 10.85 -21.38 -14.08
C SER A 326 10.64 -22.16 -12.78
N PRO A 327 11.59 -22.12 -11.83
CA PRO A 327 11.44 -22.75 -10.54
C PRO A 327 10.28 -22.13 -9.76
N THR A 328 9.60 -22.94 -8.94
CA THR A 328 8.53 -22.46 -8.07
C THR A 328 9.06 -22.20 -6.67
N ILE A 329 8.46 -21.21 -5.99
CA ILE A 329 8.68 -20.96 -4.57
C ILE A 329 7.35 -21.01 -3.81
N PRO A 330 7.35 -21.42 -2.54
CA PRO A 330 6.16 -21.35 -1.71
C PRO A 330 5.80 -19.88 -1.40
N MET A 331 4.51 -19.58 -1.25
CA MET A 331 4.01 -18.23 -0.91
C MET A 331 4.66 -17.70 0.38
N THR A 332 4.97 -18.55 1.33
CA THR A 332 5.64 -18.21 2.60
C THR A 332 7.07 -17.66 2.42
N GLU A 333 7.71 -17.95 1.29
CA GLU A 333 9.05 -17.48 0.96
C GLU A 333 9.04 -16.26 0.01
N MET A 334 7.87 -15.86 -0.50
CA MET A 334 7.73 -14.76 -1.46
C MET A 334 8.46 -13.49 -1.02
N THR A 335 8.35 -13.10 0.23
CA THR A 335 8.98 -11.86 0.73
C THR A 335 10.52 -11.94 0.74
N SER A 336 11.11 -13.15 0.72
CA SER A 336 12.57 -13.30 0.71
C SER A 336 13.22 -12.86 -0.60
N ILE A 337 12.44 -12.75 -1.68
CA ILE A 337 12.92 -12.28 -2.98
C ILE A 337 12.93 -10.75 -3.09
N PHE A 338 12.29 -10.04 -2.16
CA PHE A 338 12.19 -8.59 -2.23
C PHE A 338 13.57 -7.94 -2.11
N ARG A 339 13.78 -6.88 -2.88
CA ARG A 339 15.01 -6.09 -2.86
C ARG A 339 15.30 -5.54 -1.47
N SER A 340 14.25 -5.10 -0.77
CA SER A 340 14.34 -4.64 0.61
C SER A 340 14.83 -5.72 1.58
N SER A 341 14.46 -6.99 1.36
CA SER A 341 14.90 -8.12 2.22
C SER A 341 16.36 -8.48 2.04
N ASN A 342 16.94 -8.19 0.87
CA ASN A 342 18.33 -8.52 0.51
C ASN A 342 19.31 -7.35 0.75
N ARG A 343 18.83 -6.19 1.22
CA ARG A 343 19.66 -5.01 1.44
C ARG A 343 20.50 -5.18 2.72
N GLN A 344 21.81 -4.93 2.59
CA GLN A 344 22.72 -4.75 3.72
C GLN A 344 23.02 -3.25 3.87
N GLY A 345 22.29 -2.56 4.75
CA GLY A 345 22.55 -1.15 5.08
C GLY A 345 21.40 -0.18 4.75
N PRO A 346 21.55 1.11 5.11
CA PRO A 346 20.54 2.13 4.89
C PRO A 346 20.33 2.42 3.39
N VAL A 347 19.14 2.91 3.05
CA VAL A 347 18.73 3.27 1.69
C VAL A 347 19.77 4.18 1.04
N GLN A 348 20.39 3.75 -0.06
CA GLN A 348 21.19 4.65 -0.90
C GLN A 348 20.26 5.43 -1.82
N ASP A 349 20.46 6.76 -1.87
CA ASP A 349 19.68 7.69 -2.67
C ASP A 349 19.77 7.38 -4.17
N ASN A 350 18.74 6.75 -4.73
CA ASN A 350 18.59 6.60 -6.18
C ASN A 350 17.57 7.57 -6.79
N VAL A 351 16.97 8.44 -5.99
CA VAL A 351 16.13 9.55 -6.47
C VAL A 351 16.63 10.82 -5.80
N SER A 352 17.35 11.67 -6.53
CA SER A 352 17.68 12.98 -6.03
C SER A 352 16.40 13.81 -6.01
N PHE A 353 16.06 14.38 -4.86
CA PHE A 353 14.97 15.35 -4.73
C PHE A 353 15.16 16.56 -5.61
N ASP A 354 16.43 16.90 -5.98
CA ASP A 354 16.78 17.97 -6.90
C ASP A 354 16.17 17.80 -8.29
N ALA A 355 15.89 16.57 -8.73
CA ALA A 355 15.21 16.31 -9.99
C ALA A 355 13.69 16.56 -9.92
N LEU A 356 13.07 16.29 -8.76
CA LEU A 356 11.65 16.56 -8.53
C LEU A 356 11.38 18.06 -8.30
N ASP A 357 12.28 18.77 -7.60
CA ASP A 357 12.20 20.21 -7.42
C ASP A 357 12.47 20.95 -8.75
N ALA A 358 13.39 20.46 -9.58
CA ALA A 358 13.65 21.00 -10.90
C ALA A 358 12.46 20.83 -11.88
N GLU A 359 11.74 19.71 -11.84
CA GLU A 359 10.52 19.52 -12.65
C GLU A 359 9.35 20.40 -12.17
N LEU A 360 9.28 20.68 -10.87
CA LEU A 360 8.29 21.59 -10.29
C LEU A 360 8.60 23.07 -10.59
N GLU A 361 9.87 23.48 -10.60
CA GLU A 361 10.28 24.84 -10.98
C GLU A 361 10.04 25.11 -12.47
N VAL A 362 10.34 24.16 -13.35
CA VAL A 362 10.08 24.29 -14.80
C VAL A 362 8.58 24.40 -15.09
N SER A 363 7.72 23.74 -14.34
CA SER A 363 6.26 23.83 -14.51
C SER A 363 5.66 25.15 -14.02
N THR A 364 6.30 25.82 -13.04
CA THR A 364 5.87 27.13 -12.53
C THR A 364 6.36 28.30 -13.39
N GLU A 365 7.54 28.20 -14.00
CA GLU A 365 8.05 29.23 -14.93
C GLU A 365 7.31 29.23 -16.27
N SER A 366 6.86 28.07 -16.77
CA SER A 366 6.07 27.99 -18.01
C SER A 366 4.67 28.58 -17.88
N SER A 367 4.10 28.65 -16.67
CA SER A 367 2.79 29.26 -16.42
C SER A 367 2.84 30.79 -16.20
N SER A 368 4.01 31.35 -15.87
CA SER A 368 4.17 32.78 -15.65
C SER A 368 4.55 33.59 -16.92
N SER A 369 5.04 32.89 -17.97
CA SER A 369 5.41 33.54 -19.24
C SER A 369 4.27 33.65 -20.26
N ALA A 370 3.10 33.07 -20.00
CA ALA A 370 1.96 33.09 -20.89
C ALA A 370 0.97 34.27 -20.66
N SER A 371 1.23 35.16 -19.68
CA SER A 371 0.28 36.23 -19.31
C SER A 371 0.80 37.67 -19.63
N SER A 372 1.81 37.83 -20.47
CA SER A 372 2.35 39.14 -20.79
C SER A 372 2.58 39.39 -22.30
N ASN A 373 1.59 39.08 -23.14
CA ASN A 373 1.51 39.60 -24.49
C ASN A 373 0.04 39.65 -24.94
N ASP A 374 -0.63 40.72 -24.58
CA ASP A 374 -1.75 41.30 -25.29
C ASP A 374 -1.95 42.73 -24.72
N ASP A 375 -1.34 43.70 -25.42
CA ASP A 375 -1.75 45.09 -25.54
C ASP A 375 -1.56 45.53 -26.99
#